data_b45ea252a8e1c4c499a8d3dec6548919
#
_entry.id   b45ea252a8e1c4c499a8d3dec6548919
#
_cell.length_a   1.000
_cell.length_b   1.000
_cell.length_c   1.000
_cell.angle_alpha   90.00
_cell.angle_beta   90.00
_cell.angle_gamma   90.00
#
_symmetry.space_group_name_H-M   'P 1'
#
loop_
_entity.id
_entity.type
_entity.pdbx_description
1 polymer ?
#
loop_
_entity_poly.entity_id
_entity_poly.type
_entity_poly.pdbx_seq_one_letter_code
_entity_poly.pdbx_strand_id
1 'polypeptide(L)'
;MESLRVLIVDDEEELVSALVERLNLRGFLADGVTTGTEALEFLDGQECDVVLLDVKMPGLGGLEVIRRIKTMKPNLEVVLLTGHGSVKSIDEGMELGAFDYLMKPVKIDKLVQILMAAGSGKRPEGTGGKEA
;
A
#
# COMPACT_ATOMS: atom_id res chain seq x y z
N MET A 1 9.86 15.80 13.46
CA MET A 1 9.53 14.49 12.96
C MET A 1 8.98 14.60 11.55
N GLU A 2 9.50 13.84 10.66
CA GLU A 2 9.08 13.94 9.27
C GLU A 2 7.79 13.18 9.03
N SER A 3 6.97 13.73 8.15
CA SER A 3 5.73 13.05 7.79
C SER A 3 6.02 11.91 6.83
N LEU A 4 5.28 10.83 6.98
CA LEU A 4 5.40 9.72 6.05
C LEU A 4 4.74 10.04 4.72
N ARG A 5 5.39 9.67 3.65
CA ARG A 5 4.87 9.86 2.30
C ARG A 5 4.21 8.57 1.86
N VAL A 6 2.94 8.66 1.51
CA VAL A 6 2.11 7.50 1.18
C VAL A 6 1.51 7.68 -0.19
N LEU A 7 1.60 6.66 -1.03
CA LEU A 7 0.92 6.64 -2.31
C LEU A 7 -0.23 5.65 -2.22
N ILE A 8 -1.43 6.10 -2.57
CA ILE A 8 -2.62 5.23 -2.57
C ILE A 8 -2.95 4.89 -4.01
N VAL A 9 -3.05 3.61 -4.32
CA VAL A 9 -3.29 3.10 -5.66
C VAL A 9 -4.53 2.24 -5.65
N ASP A 10 -5.61 2.71 -6.24
CA ASP A 10 -6.89 1.99 -6.27
C ASP A 10 -7.72 2.57 -7.40
N ASP A 11 -8.41 1.74 -8.16
CA ASP A 11 -9.18 2.23 -9.29
C ASP A 11 -10.50 2.89 -8.88
N GLU A 12 -10.87 2.82 -7.61
CA GLU A 12 -12.04 3.52 -7.10
C GLU A 12 -11.65 4.95 -6.73
N GLU A 13 -11.94 5.87 -7.63
CA GLU A 13 -11.51 7.26 -7.49
C GLU A 13 -11.98 7.89 -6.20
N GLU A 14 -13.23 7.64 -5.83
CA GLU A 14 -13.79 8.24 -4.62
C GLU A 14 -13.10 7.74 -3.36
N LEU A 15 -12.76 6.46 -3.35
CA LEU A 15 -12.04 5.89 -2.22
C LEU A 15 -10.65 6.52 -2.10
N VAL A 16 -9.96 6.65 -3.23
CA VAL A 16 -8.63 7.26 -3.25
C VAL A 16 -8.70 8.68 -2.70
N SER A 17 -9.65 9.48 -3.20
CA SER A 17 -9.77 10.86 -2.76
C SER A 17 -10.06 10.96 -1.27
N ALA A 18 -10.95 10.11 -0.77
CA ALA A 18 -11.30 10.14 0.65
C ALA A 18 -10.12 9.74 1.52
N LEU A 19 -9.38 8.73 1.13
CA LEU A 19 -8.24 8.28 1.92
C LEU A 19 -7.12 9.30 1.90
N VAL A 20 -6.86 9.90 0.75
CA VAL A 20 -5.83 10.94 0.64
C VAL A 20 -6.17 12.09 1.59
N GLU A 21 -7.42 12.54 1.54
CA GLU A 21 -7.83 13.65 2.39
C GLU A 21 -7.68 13.30 3.87
N ARG A 22 -8.16 12.13 4.26
CA ARG A 22 -8.12 11.73 5.67
C ARG A 22 -6.72 11.55 6.17
N LEU A 23 -5.84 11.00 5.34
CA LEU A 23 -4.45 10.81 5.75
C LEU A 23 -3.72 12.15 5.86
N ASN A 24 -3.96 13.06 4.91
CA ASN A 24 -3.32 14.37 4.99
C ASN A 24 -3.78 15.13 6.23
N LEU A 25 -5.04 14.98 6.63
CA LEU A 25 -5.53 15.60 7.86
C LEU A 25 -4.84 15.04 9.10
N ARG A 26 -4.28 13.85 8.99
CA ARG A 26 -3.57 13.23 10.12
C ARG A 26 -2.06 13.40 10.04
N GLY A 27 -1.58 14.27 9.15
CA GLY A 27 -0.17 14.59 9.09
C GLY A 27 0.67 13.78 8.14
N PHE A 28 0.05 12.86 7.37
CA PHE A 28 0.77 12.17 6.32
C PHE A 28 0.90 13.09 5.10
N LEU A 29 1.80 12.74 4.22
CA LEU A 29 1.90 13.37 2.90
C LEU A 29 1.38 12.35 1.90
N ALA A 30 0.08 12.37 1.66
CA ALA A 30 -0.59 11.35 0.86
C ALA A 30 -0.91 11.85 -0.53
N ASP A 31 -0.63 11.02 -1.52
CA ASP A 31 -1.01 11.23 -2.91
C ASP A 31 -1.75 9.99 -3.39
N GLY A 32 -2.53 10.14 -4.45
CA GLY A 32 -3.30 9.02 -4.96
C GLY A 32 -3.27 8.94 -6.46
N VAL A 33 -3.29 7.72 -6.97
CA VAL A 33 -3.43 7.44 -8.40
C VAL A 33 -4.44 6.32 -8.56
N THR A 34 -4.95 6.15 -9.76
CA THR A 34 -6.02 5.18 -9.98
C THR A 34 -5.64 4.03 -10.91
N THR A 35 -4.41 3.97 -11.36
CA THR A 35 -3.94 2.84 -12.19
C THR A 35 -2.54 2.43 -11.75
N GLY A 36 -2.20 1.18 -12.05
CA GLY A 36 -0.87 0.68 -11.75
C GLY A 36 0.21 1.39 -12.53
N THR A 37 -0.09 1.74 -13.78
CA THR A 37 0.88 2.46 -14.61
C THR A 37 1.19 3.82 -14.00
N GLU A 38 0.17 4.54 -13.55
CA GLU A 38 0.38 5.83 -12.90
C GLU A 38 1.20 5.68 -11.63
N ALA A 39 0.97 4.59 -10.89
CA ALA A 39 1.74 4.35 -9.67
C ALA A 39 3.23 4.22 -9.97
N LEU A 40 3.57 3.45 -11.00
CA LEU A 40 4.96 3.25 -11.35
C LEU A 40 5.60 4.53 -11.86
N GLU A 41 4.85 5.32 -12.62
CA GLU A 41 5.35 6.62 -13.10
C GLU A 41 5.61 7.57 -11.92
N PHE A 42 4.68 7.59 -10.96
CA PHE A 42 4.84 8.42 -9.78
C PHE A 42 6.10 8.04 -9.02
N LEU A 43 6.31 6.74 -8.81
CA LEU A 43 7.43 6.25 -8.03
C LEU A 43 8.78 6.43 -8.73
N ASP A 44 8.76 6.56 -10.05
CA ASP A 44 9.99 6.79 -10.80
C ASP A 44 10.56 8.16 -10.50
N GLY A 45 9.70 9.14 -10.18
CA GLY A 45 10.16 10.51 -9.98
C GLY A 45 9.97 11.07 -8.58
N GLN A 46 9.36 10.32 -7.68
CA GLN A 46 9.02 10.84 -6.36
C GLN A 46 9.47 9.90 -5.26
N GLU A 47 9.86 10.49 -4.13
CA GLU A 47 10.14 9.70 -2.93
C GLU A 47 8.83 9.22 -2.31
N CYS A 48 8.87 8.03 -1.73
CA CYS A 48 7.68 7.47 -1.09
C CYS A 48 8.13 6.49 -0.02
N ASP A 49 7.41 6.45 1.10
CA ASP A 49 7.75 5.55 2.20
C ASP A 49 6.90 4.29 2.18
N VAL A 50 5.63 4.40 1.83
CA VAL A 50 4.71 3.26 1.83
C VAL A 50 3.73 3.43 0.68
N VAL A 51 3.41 2.32 0.02
CA VAL A 51 2.38 2.30 -1.02
C VAL A 51 1.23 1.44 -0.51
N LEU A 52 0.00 1.98 -0.55
CA LEU A 52 -1.20 1.20 -0.31
C LEU A 52 -1.75 0.83 -1.67
N LEU A 53 -1.81 -0.46 -1.97
CA LEU A 53 -2.03 -0.94 -3.33
C LEU A 53 -3.20 -1.92 -3.40
N ASP A 54 -4.21 -1.58 -4.19
CA ASP A 54 -5.32 -2.48 -4.45
C ASP A 54 -4.81 -3.67 -5.26
N VAL A 55 -5.13 -4.87 -4.81
CA VAL A 55 -4.69 -6.08 -5.48
C VAL A 55 -5.38 -6.25 -6.82
N LYS A 56 -6.65 -5.91 -6.90
CA LYS A 56 -7.42 -6.15 -8.12
C LYS A 56 -7.75 -4.84 -8.81
N MET A 57 -7.07 -4.59 -9.91
CA MET A 57 -7.31 -3.41 -10.72
C MET A 57 -7.30 -3.83 -12.19
N PRO A 58 -8.08 -3.14 -13.03
CA PRO A 58 -8.00 -3.42 -14.47
C PRO A 58 -6.65 -2.98 -15.02
N GLY A 59 -6.28 -3.55 -16.15
CA GLY A 59 -4.99 -3.23 -16.76
C GLY A 59 -3.87 -3.87 -16.00
N LEU A 60 -2.87 -3.08 -15.62
CA LEU A 60 -1.74 -3.60 -14.85
C LEU A 60 -2.20 -3.87 -13.44
N GLY A 61 -2.38 -5.13 -13.11
CA GLY A 61 -2.94 -5.52 -11.81
C GLY A 61 -1.97 -5.34 -10.65
N GLY A 62 -2.51 -5.41 -9.44
CA GLY A 62 -1.73 -5.14 -8.24
C GLY A 62 -0.54 -6.06 -8.04
N LEU A 63 -0.67 -7.34 -8.40
CA LEU A 63 0.44 -8.27 -8.21
C LEU A 63 1.63 -7.92 -9.10
N GLU A 64 1.34 -7.51 -10.34
CA GLU A 64 2.43 -7.09 -11.21
C GLU A 64 3.05 -5.77 -10.75
N VAL A 65 2.21 -4.88 -10.22
CA VAL A 65 2.70 -3.61 -9.70
C VAL A 65 3.65 -3.84 -8.53
N ILE A 66 3.28 -4.70 -7.57
CA ILE A 66 4.17 -4.94 -6.43
C ILE A 66 5.47 -5.59 -6.88
N ARG A 67 5.40 -6.49 -7.87
CA ARG A 67 6.61 -7.11 -8.40
C ARG A 67 7.56 -6.04 -8.94
N ARG A 68 7.04 -5.10 -9.71
CA ARG A 68 7.86 -4.03 -10.29
C ARG A 68 8.37 -3.06 -9.25
N ILE A 69 7.53 -2.72 -8.26
CA ILE A 69 7.96 -1.85 -7.19
C ILE A 69 9.14 -2.46 -6.44
N LYS A 70 9.04 -3.74 -6.11
CA LYS A 70 10.09 -4.39 -5.34
C LYS A 70 11.38 -4.56 -6.14
N THR A 71 11.27 -4.60 -7.46
CA THR A 71 12.46 -4.59 -8.31
C THR A 71 13.10 -3.21 -8.37
N MET A 72 12.27 -2.16 -8.52
CA MET A 72 12.77 -0.80 -8.62
C MET A 72 13.27 -0.26 -7.28
N LYS A 73 12.50 -0.50 -6.24
CA LYS A 73 12.77 0.07 -4.92
C LYS A 73 12.56 -1.01 -3.86
N PRO A 74 13.54 -1.90 -3.66
CA PRO A 74 13.34 -3.06 -2.76
C PRO A 74 12.99 -2.70 -1.33
N ASN A 75 13.38 -1.51 -0.87
CA ASN A 75 13.11 -1.10 0.50
C ASN A 75 11.80 -0.36 0.68
N LEU A 76 11.10 -0.06 -0.41
CA LEU A 76 9.81 0.60 -0.33
C LEU A 76 8.77 -0.42 0.13
N GLU A 77 8.06 -0.10 1.20
CA GLU A 77 7.08 -1.03 1.72
C GLU A 77 5.75 -0.90 1.00
N VAL A 78 5.09 -2.04 0.82
CA VAL A 78 3.80 -2.09 0.15
C VAL A 78 2.81 -2.77 1.07
N VAL A 79 1.66 -2.12 1.29
CA VAL A 79 0.54 -2.68 2.04
C VAL A 79 -0.56 -2.95 1.01
N LEU A 80 -1.07 -4.17 1.00
CA LEU A 80 -2.10 -4.54 0.03
C LEU A 80 -3.48 -4.17 0.52
N LEU A 81 -4.33 -3.75 -0.40
CA LEU A 81 -5.72 -3.45 -0.10
C LEU A 81 -6.57 -4.41 -0.91
N THR A 82 -7.52 -5.08 -0.28
CA THR A 82 -8.23 -6.15 -0.96
C THR A 82 -9.69 -6.19 -0.56
N GLY A 83 -10.54 -6.61 -1.49
CA GLY A 83 -11.94 -6.87 -1.20
C GLY A 83 -12.15 -8.33 -0.88
N HIS A 84 -13.41 -8.75 -0.94
CA HIS A 84 -13.77 -10.12 -0.59
C HIS A 84 -13.20 -11.13 -1.59
N GLY A 85 -12.90 -12.31 -1.10
CA GLY A 85 -12.56 -13.42 -1.97
C GLY A 85 -11.18 -13.42 -2.54
N SER A 86 -10.28 -12.62 -1.99
CA SER A 86 -8.96 -12.47 -2.57
C SER A 86 -7.85 -13.13 -1.77
N VAL A 87 -8.15 -14.22 -1.05
CA VAL A 87 -7.15 -14.89 -0.22
C VAL A 87 -5.93 -15.30 -1.02
N LYS A 88 -6.15 -15.89 -2.20
CA LYS A 88 -5.03 -16.31 -3.03
C LYS A 88 -4.16 -15.12 -3.45
N SER A 89 -4.79 -14.02 -3.81
CA SER A 89 -4.06 -12.82 -4.21
C SER A 89 -3.27 -12.23 -3.03
N ILE A 90 -3.84 -12.30 -1.82
CA ILE A 90 -3.13 -11.85 -0.63
C ILE A 90 -1.88 -12.69 -0.43
N ASP A 91 -2.01 -14.02 -0.50
CA ASP A 91 -0.87 -14.90 -0.31
C ASP A 91 0.20 -14.63 -1.35
N GLU A 92 -0.19 -14.45 -2.60
CA GLU A 92 0.77 -14.17 -3.66
C GLU A 92 1.47 -12.83 -3.43
N GLY A 93 0.72 -11.83 -3.00
CA GLY A 93 1.30 -10.51 -2.72
C GLY A 93 2.27 -10.54 -1.56
N MET A 94 1.93 -11.30 -0.52
CA MET A 94 2.85 -11.44 0.62
C MET A 94 4.14 -12.15 0.19
N GLU A 95 4.04 -13.16 -0.67
CA GLU A 95 5.22 -13.84 -1.20
C GLU A 95 6.07 -12.90 -2.04
N LEU A 96 5.45 -11.94 -2.70
CA LEU A 96 6.19 -10.95 -3.51
C LEU A 96 6.81 -9.86 -2.67
N GLY A 97 6.58 -9.86 -1.36
CA GLY A 97 7.26 -8.93 -0.47
C GLY A 97 6.40 -7.86 0.16
N ALA A 98 5.07 -7.99 0.10
CA ALA A 98 4.22 -7.02 0.77
C ALA A 98 4.46 -7.04 2.28
N PHE A 99 4.35 -5.89 2.90
CA PHE A 99 4.52 -5.77 4.34
C PHE A 99 3.32 -6.37 5.08
N ASP A 100 2.11 -6.05 4.62
CA ASP A 100 0.88 -6.52 5.26
C ASP A 100 -0.28 -6.25 4.30
N TYR A 101 -1.50 -6.49 4.76
CA TYR A 101 -2.68 -6.23 3.96
C TYR A 101 -3.82 -5.70 4.83
N LEU A 102 -4.78 -5.06 4.17
CA LEU A 102 -6.02 -4.58 4.78
C LEU A 102 -7.18 -4.97 3.91
N MET A 103 -8.30 -5.29 4.54
CA MET A 103 -9.51 -5.63 3.80
C MET A 103 -10.43 -4.42 3.72
N LYS A 104 -11.11 -4.29 2.59
CA LYS A 104 -12.17 -3.29 2.43
C LYS A 104 -13.41 -3.77 3.17
N PRO A 105 -14.17 -2.88 3.77
CA PRO A 105 -14.03 -1.42 3.78
C PRO A 105 -12.91 -0.98 4.71
N VAL A 106 -12.19 0.06 4.31
CA VAL A 106 -11.01 0.50 5.04
C VAL A 106 -11.42 1.28 6.29
N LYS A 107 -10.89 0.86 7.42
CA LYS A 107 -11.05 1.61 8.67
C LYS A 107 -9.83 2.47 8.87
N ILE A 108 -10.05 3.77 8.99
CA ILE A 108 -8.93 4.72 8.96
C ILE A 108 -7.95 4.49 10.11
N ASP A 109 -8.44 4.13 11.28
CA ASP A 109 -7.54 3.91 12.42
C ASP A 109 -6.62 2.73 12.17
N LYS A 110 -7.15 1.66 11.57
CA LYS A 110 -6.36 0.49 11.27
C LYS A 110 -5.34 0.79 10.17
N LEU A 111 -5.77 1.56 9.17
CA LEU A 111 -4.87 1.96 8.10
C LEU A 111 -3.70 2.76 8.65
N VAL A 112 -3.98 3.72 9.53
CA VAL A 112 -2.92 4.55 10.10
C VAL A 112 -1.92 3.68 10.85
N GLN A 113 -2.40 2.72 11.65
CA GLN A 113 -1.50 1.83 12.38
C GLN A 113 -0.57 1.06 11.46
N ILE A 114 -1.13 0.50 10.38
CA ILE A 114 -0.34 -0.28 9.45
C ILE A 114 0.67 0.59 8.70
N LEU A 115 0.24 1.77 8.28
CA LEU A 115 1.15 2.67 7.56
C LEU A 115 2.30 3.12 8.45
N MET A 116 2.03 3.40 9.72
CA MET A 116 3.09 3.80 10.64
C MET A 116 4.08 2.66 10.84
N ALA A 117 3.59 1.43 10.99
CA ALA A 117 4.46 0.28 11.15
C ALA A 117 5.30 0.06 9.89
N ALA A 118 4.69 0.13 8.73
CA ALA A 118 5.41 -0.06 7.47
C ALA A 118 6.45 1.02 7.26
N GLY A 119 6.07 2.26 7.56
CA GLY A 119 6.98 3.40 7.36
C GLY A 119 8.16 3.38 8.31
N SER A 120 8.05 2.71 9.45
CA SER A 120 9.18 2.60 10.37
C SER A 120 10.15 1.50 9.94
N GLY A 121 9.77 0.70 8.98
CA GLY A 121 10.61 -0.41 8.52
C GLY A 121 10.64 -1.58 9.47
N LYS A 122 9.71 -1.64 10.42
CA LYS A 122 9.69 -2.71 11.40
C LYS A 122 8.35 -3.39 11.40
N ARG A 123 8.34 -4.68 11.27
CA ARG A 123 7.11 -5.43 11.40
C ARG A 123 6.68 -5.45 12.87
N PRO A 124 5.37 -5.35 13.12
CA PRO A 124 4.89 -5.45 14.50
C PRO A 124 5.29 -6.77 15.11
N GLU A 125 5.53 -6.75 16.40
CA GLU A 125 5.86 -7.96 17.13
C GLU A 125 4.74 -8.97 17.04
N GLY A 126 5.07 -10.19 16.87
CA GLY A 126 4.08 -11.26 16.78
C GLY A 126 3.48 -11.43 15.42
N THR A 127 3.77 -10.54 14.52
CA THR A 127 3.24 -10.70 13.21
C THR A 127 4.15 -11.49 12.38
N GLY A 128 4.57 -11.53 12.03
CA GLY A 128 5.39 -12.20 11.33
C GLY A 128 5.79 -13.42 11.84
N GLY A 129 5.48 -13.37 12.67
CA GLY A 129 5.82 -14.45 13.24
C GLY A 129 5.93 -15.47 12.38
N LYS A 130 5.87 -14.99 12.12
CA LYS A 130 6.03 -15.53 11.74
C LYS A 130 6.83 -16.25 11.85
N GLU A 131 7.02 -16.08 12.43
CA GLU A 131 7.52 -16.42 12.63
C GLU A 131 7.66 -17.04 12.89
N ALA A 132 7.69 -17.23 12.97
CA ALA A 132 7.72 -17.62 13.18
C ALA A 132 7.95 -17.86 13.28
#